data_0fb0ac06f37d726bb168d842b5e0b37e
#
_entry.id   0fb0ac06f37d726bb168d842b5e0b37e
#
_cell.length_a   1.000
_cell.length_b   1.000
_cell.length_c   1.000
_cell.angle_alpha   90.00
_cell.angle_beta   90.00
_cell.angle_gamma   90.00
#
_symmetry.space_group_name_H-M   'P 1'
#
loop_
_entity.id
_entity.type
_entity.pdbx_description
1 polymer ?
#
loop_
_entity_poly.entity_id
_entity_poly.type
_entity_poly.pdbx_seq_one_letter_code
_entity_poly.pdbx_strand_id
1 'polypeptide(L)'
;MRRPTSLFLSKSQFTRGLQCHKSLWLLKNRPELRAEPDAGLQARFDAGTEVGILAQQLFPAGVALEYSSGISKNISTTQELIASGAQTICEATFRHDNVLAMVDILHKGPDGWELYEVKSSTETKDIFINDTAIQYYVVAGAGISVSRVFLVHLNNQYIRMGELDLKALFTIDDVTALTLSRQVDITQQLAEMRQALAGSEPSIDIGTYCNDPYECDFKPYCWQHIPECSIFDIANLRSNRKFSLYYGGVLQLEDIPSDFSLSDNMKIQVEAELTGREVFNTQNIRAFLAAITEPVGFLDFETFMEPVPSFDRQRPYQQVPFQYSLHIYEKGKLRHHEFLGETGRDPRQDFLEKLLEDSQPCRTILVYNQPFEIARLQEMARDFPGFAEGIDSIIARIVDLMEPFRNRDYYVKTMCGSYSIKYVLPALVPDLSYDNLAIADGEMAMLAYARLAKLQEDEEKKKIKTALLEYCRMDTLGMVKIWQKLISMTQPKGQLSLF
;
A
#
# COMPACT_ATOMS: atom_id res chain seq x y z
N MET A 1 -9.63 19.08 -36.28
CA MET A 1 -9.91 17.64 -36.55
C MET A 1 -9.16 16.83 -35.48
N ARG A 2 -9.87 16.11 -34.61
CA ARG A 2 -9.25 15.17 -33.66
C ARG A 2 -8.61 14.04 -34.48
N ARG A 3 -7.37 13.67 -34.19
CA ARG A 3 -6.75 12.45 -34.75
C ARG A 3 -7.64 11.27 -34.36
N PRO A 4 -7.93 10.31 -35.27
CA PRO A 4 -8.71 9.14 -34.91
C PRO A 4 -7.98 8.42 -33.75
N THR A 5 -8.72 8.17 -32.67
CA THR A 5 -8.19 7.45 -31.51
C THR A 5 -7.72 6.08 -31.96
N SER A 6 -6.49 5.72 -31.65
CA SER A 6 -5.95 4.42 -31.99
C SER A 6 -6.76 3.33 -31.27
N LEU A 7 -7.39 2.43 -32.03
CA LEU A 7 -8.09 1.24 -31.52
C LEU A 7 -7.11 0.14 -31.08
N PHE A 8 -5.83 0.44 -31.10
CA PHE A 8 -4.77 -0.43 -30.60
C PHE A 8 -4.76 -0.46 -29.08
N LEU A 9 -4.69 -1.65 -28.48
CA LEU A 9 -4.65 -1.87 -27.03
C LEU A 9 -3.39 -2.62 -26.65
N SER A 10 -2.82 -2.30 -25.50
CA SER A 10 -1.86 -3.15 -24.80
C SER A 10 -2.57 -4.04 -23.77
N LYS A 11 -1.86 -5.07 -23.24
CA LYS A 11 -2.32 -5.89 -22.11
C LYS A 11 -2.85 -5.01 -20.96
N SER A 12 -2.07 -4.03 -20.52
CA SER A 12 -2.47 -3.12 -19.41
C SER A 12 -3.68 -2.22 -19.75
N GLN A 13 -3.86 -1.87 -21.02
CA GLN A 13 -5.05 -1.12 -21.45
C GLN A 13 -6.29 -2.00 -21.53
N PHE A 14 -6.14 -3.26 -21.86
CA PHE A 14 -7.23 -4.23 -21.80
C PHE A 14 -7.69 -4.43 -20.35
N THR A 15 -6.77 -4.69 -19.42
CA THR A 15 -7.13 -4.86 -18.00
C THR A 15 -7.73 -3.59 -17.38
N ARG A 16 -7.23 -2.39 -17.76
CA ARG A 16 -7.88 -1.12 -17.44
C ARG A 16 -9.31 -1.03 -17.99
N GLY A 17 -9.55 -1.46 -19.21
CA GLY A 17 -10.87 -1.50 -19.82
C GLY A 17 -11.84 -2.43 -19.10
N LEU A 18 -11.35 -3.57 -18.59
CA LEU A 18 -12.13 -4.47 -17.75
C LEU A 18 -12.57 -3.81 -16.44
N GLN A 19 -11.70 -3.01 -15.83
CA GLN A 19 -12.03 -2.25 -14.63
C GLN A 19 -13.05 -1.14 -14.94
N CYS A 20 -12.78 -0.33 -15.98
CA CYS A 20 -13.67 0.79 -16.34
C CYS A 20 -13.41 1.29 -17.77
N HIS A 21 -14.42 1.20 -18.64
CA HIS A 21 -14.34 1.73 -20.01
C HIS A 21 -14.12 3.24 -20.06
N LYS A 22 -14.66 4.00 -19.09
CA LYS A 22 -14.41 5.45 -18.98
C LYS A 22 -12.93 5.73 -18.66
N SER A 23 -12.32 4.97 -17.75
CA SER A 23 -10.88 5.10 -17.44
C SER A 23 -10.01 4.80 -18.67
N LEU A 24 -10.35 3.77 -19.45
CA LEU A 24 -9.67 3.46 -20.70
C LEU A 24 -9.84 4.58 -21.73
N TRP A 25 -11.03 5.13 -21.86
CA TRP A 25 -11.33 6.23 -22.78
C TRP A 25 -10.55 7.50 -22.39
N LEU A 26 -10.54 7.85 -21.10
CA LEU A 26 -9.80 9.00 -20.57
C LEU A 26 -8.30 8.84 -20.82
N LEU A 27 -7.73 7.66 -20.59
CA LEU A 27 -6.31 7.40 -20.87
C LEU A 27 -5.94 7.69 -22.33
N LYS A 28 -6.83 7.40 -23.27
CA LYS A 28 -6.57 7.59 -24.71
C LYS A 28 -6.88 8.99 -25.22
N ASN A 29 -7.87 9.66 -24.63
CA ASN A 29 -8.40 10.92 -25.16
C ASN A 29 -8.11 12.14 -24.29
N ARG A 30 -7.91 11.94 -23.00
CA ARG A 30 -7.70 13.00 -21.99
C ARG A 30 -6.64 12.60 -20.96
N PRO A 31 -5.43 12.18 -21.42
CA PRO A 31 -4.38 11.71 -20.52
C PRO A 31 -3.92 12.78 -19.50
N GLU A 32 -4.12 14.06 -19.80
CA GLU A 32 -3.81 15.19 -18.93
C GLU A 32 -4.67 15.25 -17.66
N LEU A 33 -5.78 14.51 -17.60
CA LEU A 33 -6.63 14.40 -16.40
C LEU A 33 -6.17 13.29 -15.44
N ARG A 34 -5.16 12.55 -15.85
CA ARG A 34 -4.56 11.50 -15.03
C ARG A 34 -3.80 12.11 -13.85
N ALA A 35 -4.03 11.58 -12.66
CA ALA A 35 -3.17 11.89 -11.54
C ALA A 35 -1.73 11.45 -11.83
N GLU A 36 -0.76 12.30 -11.50
CA GLU A 36 0.65 11.91 -11.58
C GLU A 36 0.92 10.75 -10.59
N PRO A 37 1.69 9.74 -11.01
CA PRO A 37 2.11 8.69 -10.09
C PRO A 37 2.88 9.30 -8.92
N ASP A 38 2.50 8.96 -7.71
CA ASP A 38 3.32 9.28 -6.55
C ASP A 38 4.61 8.44 -6.52
N ALA A 39 5.52 8.81 -5.64
CA ALA A 39 6.81 8.11 -5.53
C ALA A 39 6.64 6.64 -5.08
N GLY A 40 5.59 6.34 -4.31
CA GLY A 40 5.27 4.99 -3.87
C GLY A 40 4.79 4.09 -5.00
N LEU A 41 3.96 4.62 -5.90
CA LEU A 41 3.52 3.87 -7.09
C LEU A 41 4.72 3.60 -8.02
N GLN A 42 5.62 4.56 -8.19
CA GLN A 42 6.84 4.37 -8.98
C GLN A 42 7.73 3.28 -8.36
N ALA A 43 7.95 3.31 -7.05
CA ALA A 43 8.73 2.28 -6.36
C ALA A 43 8.12 0.87 -6.50
N ARG A 44 6.78 0.77 -6.52
CA ARG A 44 6.08 -0.52 -6.80
C ARG A 44 6.33 -1.02 -8.22
N PHE A 45 6.39 -0.13 -9.22
CA PHE A 45 6.74 -0.51 -10.58
C PHE A 45 8.20 -0.97 -10.71
N ASP A 46 9.12 -0.25 -10.05
CA ASP A 46 10.54 -0.60 -10.03
C ASP A 46 10.75 -1.97 -9.37
N ALA A 47 10.11 -2.22 -8.22
CA ALA A 47 10.11 -3.50 -7.54
C ALA A 47 9.52 -4.63 -8.40
N GLY A 48 8.45 -4.36 -9.15
CA GLY A 48 7.89 -5.29 -10.13
C GLY A 48 8.89 -5.68 -11.21
N THR A 49 9.61 -4.70 -11.73
CA THR A 49 10.67 -4.90 -12.74
C THR A 49 11.82 -5.73 -12.18
N GLU A 50 12.28 -5.44 -10.97
CA GLU A 50 13.35 -6.21 -10.30
C GLU A 50 12.95 -7.68 -10.10
N VAL A 51 11.73 -7.95 -9.64
CA VAL A 51 11.19 -9.31 -9.48
C VAL A 51 11.10 -10.03 -10.83
N GLY A 52 10.66 -9.32 -11.88
CA GLY A 52 10.62 -9.86 -13.25
C GLY A 52 12.00 -10.32 -13.76
N ILE A 53 12.99 -9.44 -13.62
CA ILE A 53 14.40 -9.75 -14.01
C ILE A 53 14.94 -10.93 -13.19
N LEU A 54 14.62 -11.00 -11.91
CA LEU A 54 15.05 -12.08 -11.04
C LEU A 54 14.41 -13.43 -11.46
N ALA A 55 13.11 -13.42 -11.80
CA ALA A 55 12.40 -14.62 -12.26
C ALA A 55 12.95 -15.17 -13.59
N GLN A 56 13.47 -14.30 -14.48
CA GLN A 56 14.13 -14.74 -15.73
C GLN A 56 15.34 -15.64 -15.47
N GLN A 57 15.98 -15.52 -14.30
CA GLN A 57 17.13 -16.38 -13.93
C GLN A 57 16.72 -17.83 -13.61
N LEU A 58 15.42 -18.13 -13.46
CA LEU A 58 14.92 -19.51 -13.44
C LEU A 58 15.16 -20.23 -14.79
N PHE A 59 15.42 -19.47 -15.85
CA PHE A 59 15.65 -19.92 -17.21
C PHE A 59 16.99 -19.37 -17.74
N PRO A 60 18.14 -19.85 -17.24
CA PRO A 60 19.45 -19.22 -17.44
C PRO A 60 19.94 -19.17 -18.90
N ALA A 61 19.33 -19.96 -19.81
CA ALA A 61 19.61 -19.90 -21.25
C ALA A 61 18.64 -19.02 -22.03
N GLY A 62 17.79 -18.24 -21.37
CA GLY A 62 16.79 -17.35 -21.97
C GLY A 62 17.45 -16.16 -22.67
N VAL A 63 16.88 -15.76 -23.81
CA VAL A 63 17.24 -14.54 -24.53
C VAL A 63 16.25 -13.43 -24.13
N ALA A 64 16.74 -12.39 -23.47
CA ALA A 64 15.92 -11.25 -23.07
C ALA A 64 15.88 -10.17 -24.18
N LEU A 65 14.69 -9.68 -24.48
CA LEU A 65 14.47 -8.57 -25.40
C LEU A 65 14.38 -7.27 -24.62
N GLU A 66 15.07 -6.24 -25.08
CA GLU A 66 15.01 -4.92 -24.45
C GLU A 66 13.82 -4.10 -24.95
N TYR A 67 13.07 -3.49 -24.03
CA TYR A 67 11.96 -2.60 -24.37
C TYR A 67 12.41 -1.40 -25.24
N SER A 68 13.62 -0.88 -24.98
CA SER A 68 14.24 0.23 -25.71
C SER A 68 14.43 -0.02 -27.22
N SER A 69 14.47 -1.29 -27.65
CA SER A 69 14.62 -1.68 -29.06
C SER A 69 13.38 -1.32 -29.92
N GLY A 70 12.24 -1.09 -29.29
CA GLY A 70 10.99 -0.74 -29.96
C GLY A 70 10.12 -1.93 -30.35
N ILE A 71 8.80 -1.74 -30.27
CA ILE A 71 7.78 -2.80 -30.41
C ILE A 71 7.91 -3.59 -31.73
N SER A 72 8.04 -2.89 -32.87
CA SER A 72 8.11 -3.57 -34.18
C SER A 72 9.34 -4.44 -34.31
N LYS A 73 10.47 -3.99 -33.79
CA LYS A 73 11.71 -4.76 -33.78
C LYS A 73 11.58 -5.97 -32.84
N ASN A 74 11.01 -5.79 -31.66
CA ASN A 74 10.83 -6.90 -30.72
C ASN A 74 9.90 -7.98 -31.27
N ILE A 75 8.84 -7.61 -32.01
CA ILE A 75 7.98 -8.60 -32.72
C ILE A 75 8.80 -9.41 -33.74
N SER A 76 9.59 -8.74 -34.62
CA SER A 76 10.40 -9.46 -35.62
C SER A 76 11.45 -10.32 -34.95
N THR A 77 12.16 -9.81 -33.94
CA THR A 77 13.17 -10.59 -33.21
C THR A 77 12.56 -11.77 -32.46
N THR A 78 11.37 -11.64 -31.88
CA THR A 78 10.65 -12.78 -31.28
C THR A 78 10.41 -13.88 -32.31
N GLN A 79 9.94 -13.53 -33.53
CA GLN A 79 9.68 -14.49 -34.60
C GLN A 79 10.97 -15.17 -35.09
N GLU A 80 12.06 -14.42 -35.23
CA GLU A 80 13.38 -14.92 -35.61
C GLU A 80 13.93 -15.91 -34.59
N LEU A 81 13.81 -15.59 -33.28
CA LEU A 81 14.24 -16.47 -32.19
C LEU A 81 13.42 -17.75 -32.14
N ILE A 82 12.12 -17.70 -32.32
CA ILE A 82 11.26 -18.89 -32.41
C ILE A 82 11.66 -19.74 -33.61
N ALA A 83 11.88 -19.16 -34.78
CA ALA A 83 12.24 -19.84 -35.99
C ALA A 83 13.65 -20.46 -35.89
N SER A 84 14.58 -19.85 -35.17
CA SER A 84 15.92 -20.35 -34.93
C SER A 84 16.02 -21.44 -33.85
N GLY A 85 14.90 -21.77 -33.19
CA GLY A 85 14.82 -22.82 -32.18
C GLY A 85 15.21 -22.41 -30.76
N ALA A 86 15.11 -21.10 -30.43
CA ALA A 86 15.33 -20.64 -29.06
C ALA A 86 14.43 -21.40 -28.09
N GLN A 87 14.97 -21.77 -26.93
CA GLN A 87 14.25 -22.52 -25.91
C GLN A 87 13.49 -21.60 -24.95
N THR A 88 14.02 -20.42 -24.70
CA THR A 88 13.38 -19.42 -23.81
C THR A 88 13.61 -18.02 -24.36
N ILE A 89 12.55 -17.24 -24.40
CA ILE A 89 12.56 -15.83 -24.81
C ILE A 89 11.89 -15.01 -23.70
N CYS A 90 12.62 -14.08 -23.10
CA CYS A 90 12.06 -13.15 -22.12
C CYS A 90 11.60 -11.88 -22.84
N GLU A 91 10.49 -11.29 -22.38
CA GLU A 91 9.83 -10.14 -23.00
C GLU A 91 9.37 -10.40 -24.45
N ALA A 92 9.03 -11.66 -24.74
CA ALA A 92 8.58 -12.08 -26.06
C ALA A 92 7.35 -11.27 -26.50
N THR A 93 7.47 -10.57 -27.63
CA THR A 93 6.50 -9.56 -28.05
C THR A 93 5.65 -10.04 -29.22
N PHE A 94 4.33 -10.00 -29.04
CA PHE A 94 3.35 -10.45 -30.02
C PHE A 94 2.26 -9.41 -30.29
N ARG A 95 1.68 -9.48 -31.46
CA ARG A 95 0.53 -8.68 -31.85
C ARG A 95 -0.49 -9.53 -32.58
N HIS A 96 -1.73 -9.48 -32.09
CA HIS A 96 -2.89 -10.07 -32.74
C HIS A 96 -4.11 -9.19 -32.52
N ASP A 97 -5.00 -9.10 -33.51
CA ASP A 97 -6.26 -8.35 -33.44
C ASP A 97 -6.08 -6.92 -32.84
N ASN A 98 -5.05 -6.18 -33.27
CA ASN A 98 -4.69 -4.87 -32.72
C ASN A 98 -4.45 -4.84 -31.19
N VAL A 99 -4.15 -5.96 -30.61
CA VAL A 99 -3.70 -6.05 -29.21
C VAL A 99 -2.21 -6.43 -29.17
N LEU A 100 -1.45 -5.77 -28.30
CA LEU A 100 -0.06 -6.04 -28.00
C LEU A 100 0.05 -6.81 -26.69
N ALA A 101 0.80 -7.90 -26.71
CA ALA A 101 1.24 -8.57 -25.49
C ALA A 101 2.76 -8.72 -25.52
N MET A 102 3.38 -8.46 -24.39
CA MET A 102 4.75 -8.84 -24.05
C MET A 102 4.66 -9.89 -22.96
N VAL A 103 5.26 -11.04 -23.20
CA VAL A 103 5.23 -12.20 -22.32
C VAL A 103 6.51 -12.17 -21.50
N ASP A 104 6.41 -12.14 -20.19
CA ASP A 104 7.59 -12.02 -19.32
C ASP A 104 8.58 -13.16 -19.61
N ILE A 105 8.10 -14.42 -19.70
CA ILE A 105 8.92 -15.55 -20.08
C ILE A 105 8.12 -16.52 -20.99
N LEU A 106 8.57 -16.71 -22.21
CA LEU A 106 8.07 -17.70 -23.16
C LEU A 106 9.06 -18.86 -23.25
N HIS A 107 8.68 -20.04 -22.79
CA HIS A 107 9.55 -21.21 -22.71
C HIS A 107 9.02 -22.36 -23.59
N LYS A 108 9.94 -23.09 -24.26
CA LYS A 108 9.60 -24.27 -25.08
C LYS A 108 9.52 -25.51 -24.19
N GLY A 109 8.29 -25.86 -23.80
CA GLY A 109 7.98 -27.10 -23.09
C GLY A 109 7.88 -28.34 -24.00
N PRO A 110 7.60 -29.51 -23.42
CA PRO A 110 7.52 -30.75 -24.17
C PRO A 110 6.35 -30.78 -25.18
N ASP A 111 5.22 -30.17 -24.84
CA ASP A 111 3.98 -30.26 -25.62
C ASP A 111 3.68 -28.98 -26.43
N GLY A 112 4.50 -27.94 -26.31
CA GLY A 112 4.31 -26.67 -26.98
C GLY A 112 5.01 -25.53 -26.23
N TRP A 113 4.62 -24.30 -26.53
CA TRP A 113 5.13 -23.16 -25.81
C TRP A 113 4.38 -22.98 -24.48
N GLU A 114 5.09 -22.58 -23.45
CA GLU A 114 4.59 -22.29 -22.11
C GLU A 114 4.76 -20.80 -21.83
N LEU A 115 3.67 -20.15 -21.36
CA LEU A 115 3.66 -18.74 -20.97
C LEU A 115 3.85 -18.64 -19.45
N TYR A 116 4.79 -17.82 -19.02
CA TYR A 116 4.99 -17.50 -17.61
C TYR A 116 4.81 -15.99 -17.43
N GLU A 117 3.79 -15.60 -16.69
CA GLU A 117 3.55 -14.23 -16.24
C GLU A 117 4.08 -14.05 -14.84
N VAL A 118 4.96 -13.08 -14.63
CA VAL A 118 5.60 -12.81 -13.34
C VAL A 118 4.87 -11.70 -12.61
N LYS A 119 4.61 -11.91 -11.33
CA LYS A 119 3.95 -10.92 -10.47
C LYS A 119 4.74 -10.70 -9.18
N SER A 120 5.02 -9.42 -8.88
CA SER A 120 5.52 -8.99 -7.58
C SER A 120 4.38 -9.03 -6.56
N SER A 121 3.94 -10.23 -6.20
CA SER A 121 2.82 -10.57 -5.31
C SER A 121 3.18 -11.86 -4.60
N THR A 122 2.48 -12.21 -3.54
CA THR A 122 2.67 -13.47 -2.80
C THR A 122 1.55 -14.48 -3.00
N GLU A 123 0.63 -14.21 -3.93
CA GLU A 123 -0.52 -15.06 -4.22
C GLU A 123 -1.02 -14.84 -5.66
N THR A 124 -1.68 -15.86 -6.20
CA THR A 124 -2.45 -15.74 -7.44
C THR A 124 -3.75 -14.98 -7.19
N LYS A 125 -4.03 -13.94 -7.99
CA LYS A 125 -5.24 -13.11 -7.92
C LYS A 125 -6.04 -13.19 -9.22
N ASP A 126 -7.34 -13.00 -9.13
CA ASP A 126 -8.26 -13.08 -10.29
C ASP A 126 -7.88 -12.08 -11.41
N ILE A 127 -7.38 -10.91 -11.05
CA ILE A 127 -6.90 -9.93 -12.02
C ILE A 127 -5.70 -10.43 -12.83
N PHE A 128 -4.84 -11.24 -12.23
CA PHE A 128 -3.67 -11.81 -12.94
C PHE A 128 -4.10 -12.87 -13.96
N ILE A 129 -5.23 -13.54 -13.72
CA ILE A 129 -5.82 -14.46 -14.72
C ILE A 129 -6.31 -13.68 -15.95
N ASN A 130 -6.80 -12.44 -15.78
CA ASN A 130 -7.15 -11.58 -16.93
C ASN A 130 -5.90 -11.19 -17.74
N ASP A 131 -4.76 -10.92 -17.06
CA ASP A 131 -3.49 -10.66 -17.74
C ASP A 131 -3.04 -11.86 -18.57
N THR A 132 -3.08 -13.07 -17.99
CA THR A 132 -2.71 -14.31 -18.71
C THR A 132 -3.69 -14.62 -19.83
N ALA A 133 -4.97 -14.34 -19.65
CA ALA A 133 -6.00 -14.61 -20.65
C ALA A 133 -5.81 -13.76 -21.91
N ILE A 134 -5.57 -12.47 -21.80
CA ILE A 134 -5.32 -11.60 -22.95
C ILE A 134 -3.97 -11.93 -23.62
N GLN A 135 -2.95 -12.32 -22.85
CA GLN A 135 -1.68 -12.76 -23.43
C GLN A 135 -1.86 -14.04 -24.23
N TYR A 136 -2.55 -15.04 -23.66
CA TYR A 136 -2.85 -16.29 -24.39
C TYR A 136 -3.59 -16.00 -25.68
N TYR A 137 -4.63 -15.15 -25.66
CA TYR A 137 -5.39 -14.75 -26.84
C TYR A 137 -4.48 -14.17 -27.93
N VAL A 138 -3.56 -13.28 -27.56
CA VAL A 138 -2.66 -12.63 -28.51
C VAL A 138 -1.61 -13.60 -29.05
N VAL A 139 -1.01 -14.41 -28.20
CA VAL A 139 0.05 -15.34 -28.57
C VAL A 139 -0.49 -16.48 -29.44
N ALA A 140 -1.60 -17.08 -29.03
CA ALA A 140 -2.26 -18.13 -29.82
C ALA A 140 -2.77 -17.59 -31.16
N GLY A 141 -3.36 -16.38 -31.16
CA GLY A 141 -3.80 -15.69 -32.37
C GLY A 141 -2.68 -15.27 -33.32
N ALA A 142 -1.45 -15.13 -32.82
CA ALA A 142 -0.24 -14.92 -33.62
C ALA A 142 0.32 -16.24 -34.20
N GLY A 143 -0.36 -17.38 -34.00
CA GLY A 143 0.00 -18.67 -34.57
C GLY A 143 0.95 -19.54 -33.73
N ILE A 144 1.13 -19.18 -32.45
CA ILE A 144 1.96 -19.95 -31.52
C ILE A 144 1.10 -20.98 -30.79
N SER A 145 1.51 -22.25 -30.82
CA SER A 145 0.85 -23.32 -30.06
C SER A 145 1.27 -23.25 -28.58
N VAL A 146 0.39 -22.68 -27.76
CA VAL A 146 0.57 -22.57 -26.30
C VAL A 146 -0.04 -23.80 -25.64
N SER A 147 0.79 -24.55 -24.90
CA SER A 147 0.38 -25.76 -24.20
C SER A 147 -0.01 -25.50 -22.73
N ARG A 148 0.70 -24.58 -22.07
CA ARG A 148 0.46 -24.25 -20.68
C ARG A 148 0.64 -22.75 -20.40
N VAL A 149 0.03 -22.29 -19.32
CA VAL A 149 0.14 -20.93 -18.81
C VAL A 149 0.38 -20.96 -17.30
N PHE A 150 1.38 -20.23 -16.87
CA PHE A 150 1.79 -20.18 -15.48
C PHE A 150 1.80 -18.76 -14.95
N LEU A 151 1.46 -18.60 -13.67
CA LEU A 151 1.76 -17.42 -12.87
C LEU A 151 2.96 -17.71 -11.96
N VAL A 152 3.94 -16.83 -12.01
CA VAL A 152 5.13 -16.87 -11.16
C VAL A 152 5.00 -15.74 -10.13
N HIS A 153 4.99 -16.09 -8.88
CA HIS A 153 4.90 -15.10 -7.80
C HIS A 153 5.83 -15.47 -6.63
N LEU A 154 6.02 -14.54 -5.70
CA LEU A 154 6.89 -14.74 -4.55
C LEU A 154 6.23 -15.69 -3.53
N ASN A 155 7.02 -16.59 -2.97
CA ASN A 155 6.60 -17.51 -1.92
C ASN A 155 6.73 -16.81 -0.55
N ASN A 156 5.62 -16.45 0.06
CA ASN A 156 5.61 -15.80 1.39
C ASN A 156 6.08 -16.70 2.55
N GLN A 157 6.26 -18.01 2.29
CA GLN A 157 6.82 -18.94 3.27
C GLN A 157 8.35 -19.08 3.12
N TYR A 158 8.93 -18.53 2.05
CA TYR A 158 10.37 -18.51 1.88
C TYR A 158 11.02 -17.69 2.99
N ILE A 159 12.08 -18.26 3.58
CA ILE A 159 12.93 -17.56 4.56
C ILE A 159 14.35 -17.58 4.00
N ARG A 160 14.91 -16.40 3.77
CA ARG A 160 16.28 -16.29 3.31
C ARG A 160 17.26 -16.80 4.36
N MET A 161 18.22 -17.62 3.96
CA MET A 161 19.34 -18.12 4.76
C MET A 161 20.60 -18.13 3.90
N GLY A 162 21.41 -17.10 3.99
CA GLY A 162 22.58 -16.92 3.16
C GLY A 162 22.26 -16.46 1.73
N GLU A 163 22.75 -17.21 0.73
CA GLU A 163 22.48 -16.89 -0.68
C GLU A 163 21.00 -17.08 -1.03
N LEU A 164 20.53 -16.31 -2.01
CA LEU A 164 19.14 -16.33 -2.45
C LEU A 164 18.84 -17.60 -3.25
N ASP A 165 17.96 -18.46 -2.77
CA ASP A 165 17.47 -19.62 -3.48
C ASP A 165 16.25 -19.24 -4.34
N LEU A 166 16.47 -19.05 -5.64
CA LEU A 166 15.39 -18.63 -6.55
C LEU A 166 14.28 -19.67 -6.69
N LYS A 167 14.60 -20.96 -6.60
CA LYS A 167 13.58 -22.02 -6.73
C LYS A 167 12.67 -22.07 -5.51
N ALA A 168 13.20 -21.76 -4.35
CA ALA A 168 12.41 -21.68 -3.12
C ALA A 168 11.68 -20.31 -3.00
N LEU A 169 12.28 -19.22 -3.55
CA LEU A 169 11.73 -17.88 -3.52
C LEU A 169 10.47 -17.75 -4.37
N PHE A 170 10.39 -18.42 -5.51
CA PHE A 170 9.26 -18.33 -6.41
C PHE A 170 8.32 -19.53 -6.28
N THR A 171 7.02 -19.26 -6.34
CA THR A 171 5.96 -20.24 -6.58
C THR A 171 5.52 -20.12 -8.05
N ILE A 172 5.30 -21.26 -8.70
CA ILE A 172 4.85 -21.33 -10.10
C ILE A 172 3.52 -22.07 -10.12
N ASP A 173 2.43 -21.33 -10.33
CA ASP A 173 1.07 -21.85 -10.37
C ASP A 173 0.64 -22.15 -11.82
N ASP A 174 0.18 -23.36 -12.09
CA ASP A 174 -0.45 -23.67 -13.38
C ASP A 174 -1.86 -23.09 -13.42
N VAL A 175 -2.04 -22.04 -14.21
CA VAL A 175 -3.31 -21.34 -14.39
C VAL A 175 -3.94 -21.58 -15.77
N THR A 176 -3.50 -22.62 -16.48
CA THR A 176 -3.94 -22.94 -17.84
C THR A 176 -5.47 -23.05 -17.94
N ALA A 177 -6.09 -23.84 -17.07
CA ALA A 177 -7.53 -24.03 -17.09
C ALA A 177 -8.31 -22.73 -16.84
N LEU A 178 -7.85 -21.89 -15.88
CA LEU A 178 -8.44 -20.60 -15.60
C LEU A 178 -8.28 -19.63 -16.78
N THR A 179 -7.08 -19.57 -17.37
CA THR A 179 -6.79 -18.76 -18.55
C THR A 179 -7.67 -19.14 -19.74
N LEU A 180 -7.83 -20.43 -20.01
CA LEU A 180 -8.68 -20.92 -21.10
C LEU A 180 -10.16 -20.64 -20.86
N SER A 181 -10.63 -20.71 -19.62
CA SER A 181 -12.02 -20.41 -19.29
C SER A 181 -12.42 -18.95 -19.61
N ARG A 182 -11.45 -18.01 -19.59
CA ARG A 182 -11.69 -16.58 -19.91
C ARG A 182 -11.70 -16.31 -21.43
N GLN A 183 -11.25 -17.23 -22.28
CA GLN A 183 -11.14 -16.97 -23.73
C GLN A 183 -12.48 -16.68 -24.41
N VAL A 184 -13.55 -17.26 -23.91
CA VAL A 184 -14.91 -17.07 -24.46
C VAL A 184 -15.34 -15.60 -24.46
N ASP A 185 -14.89 -14.80 -23.49
CA ASP A 185 -15.32 -13.42 -23.30
C ASP A 185 -14.40 -12.39 -23.97
N ILE A 186 -13.13 -12.74 -24.26
CA ILE A 186 -12.09 -11.80 -24.72
C ILE A 186 -12.53 -11.03 -25.96
N THR A 187 -13.07 -11.72 -26.96
CA THR A 187 -13.47 -11.08 -28.23
C THR A 187 -14.58 -10.06 -28.02
N GLN A 188 -15.57 -10.38 -27.18
CA GLN A 188 -16.67 -9.48 -26.85
C GLN A 188 -16.15 -8.28 -26.07
N GLN A 189 -15.34 -8.50 -25.04
CA GLN A 189 -14.73 -7.44 -24.21
C GLN A 189 -13.90 -6.47 -25.07
N LEU A 190 -13.10 -6.99 -26.01
CA LEU A 190 -12.35 -6.15 -26.95
C LEU A 190 -13.27 -5.34 -27.87
N ALA A 191 -14.37 -5.92 -28.33
CA ALA A 191 -15.34 -5.20 -29.16
C ALA A 191 -16.03 -4.06 -28.37
N GLU A 192 -16.43 -4.30 -27.13
CA GLU A 192 -17.02 -3.30 -26.23
C GLU A 192 -16.03 -2.16 -25.93
N MET A 193 -14.78 -2.47 -25.64
CA MET A 193 -13.72 -1.46 -25.41
C MET A 193 -13.49 -0.61 -26.67
N ARG A 194 -13.44 -1.22 -27.85
CA ARG A 194 -13.29 -0.49 -29.13
C ARG A 194 -14.50 0.40 -29.42
N GLN A 195 -15.70 -0.08 -29.14
CA GLN A 195 -16.93 0.73 -29.27
C GLN A 195 -16.88 1.94 -28.31
N ALA A 196 -16.47 1.73 -27.05
CA ALA A 196 -16.29 2.81 -26.08
C ALA A 196 -15.26 3.84 -26.55
N LEU A 197 -14.13 3.39 -27.08
CA LEU A 197 -13.05 4.28 -27.58
C LEU A 197 -13.45 5.06 -28.84
N ALA A 198 -14.32 4.51 -29.68
CA ALA A 198 -14.80 5.17 -30.89
C ALA A 198 -15.87 6.24 -30.60
N GLY A 199 -16.52 6.17 -29.45
CA GLY A 199 -17.59 7.07 -29.01
C GLY A 199 -17.11 8.33 -28.30
N SER A 200 -18.05 9.06 -27.72
CA SER A 200 -17.82 10.13 -26.77
C SER A 200 -17.38 9.52 -25.40
N GLU A 201 -17.00 10.38 -24.46
CA GLU A 201 -16.72 9.95 -23.09
C GLU A 201 -17.86 9.08 -22.54
N PRO A 202 -17.58 7.83 -22.11
CA PRO A 202 -18.61 6.95 -21.57
C PRO A 202 -19.26 7.55 -20.31
N SER A 203 -20.59 7.53 -20.26
CA SER A 203 -21.37 7.97 -19.10
C SER A 203 -21.37 6.86 -18.03
N ILE A 204 -20.19 6.63 -17.42
CA ILE A 204 -20.01 5.68 -16.32
C ILE A 204 -19.79 6.51 -15.06
N ASP A 205 -20.64 6.27 -14.06
CA ASP A 205 -20.55 6.94 -12.76
C ASP A 205 -19.42 6.35 -11.89
N ILE A 206 -19.17 6.94 -10.74
CA ILE A 206 -18.22 6.38 -9.76
C ILE A 206 -18.80 5.12 -9.12
N GLY A 207 -17.90 4.20 -8.71
CA GLY A 207 -18.31 2.92 -8.13
C GLY A 207 -17.19 2.26 -7.34
N THR A 208 -17.46 1.08 -6.78
CA THR A 208 -16.46 0.29 -6.06
C THR A 208 -15.24 -0.03 -6.91
N TYR A 209 -15.44 -0.20 -8.21
CA TYR A 209 -14.39 -0.42 -9.21
C TYR A 209 -13.41 0.76 -9.37
N CYS A 210 -13.71 1.94 -8.81
CA CYS A 210 -12.74 3.05 -8.76
C CYS A 210 -11.54 2.77 -7.83
N ASN A 211 -11.68 1.79 -6.91
CA ASN A 211 -10.64 1.40 -5.97
C ASN A 211 -10.28 -0.09 -6.07
N ASP A 212 -10.94 -0.86 -6.94
CA ASP A 212 -10.77 -2.31 -7.06
C ASP A 212 -10.65 -2.71 -8.54
N PRO A 213 -9.63 -3.48 -8.92
CA PRO A 213 -8.56 -4.08 -8.11
C PRO A 213 -7.44 -3.11 -7.71
N TYR A 214 -7.37 -1.94 -8.36
CA TYR A 214 -6.42 -0.87 -8.05
C TYR A 214 -7.12 0.47 -8.04
N GLU A 215 -6.61 1.41 -7.27
CA GLU A 215 -7.12 2.78 -7.30
C GLU A 215 -6.94 3.39 -8.69
N CYS A 216 -8.03 3.95 -9.22
CA CYS A 216 -8.05 4.55 -10.55
C CYS A 216 -7.37 5.92 -10.52
N ASP A 217 -6.38 6.10 -11.38
CA ASP A 217 -5.63 7.35 -11.53
C ASP A 217 -6.45 8.52 -12.14
N PHE A 218 -7.72 8.26 -12.56
CA PHE A 218 -8.69 9.29 -12.93
C PHE A 218 -9.70 9.61 -11.81
N LYS A 219 -9.50 9.08 -10.60
CA LYS A 219 -10.37 9.32 -9.46
C LYS A 219 -10.52 10.83 -9.16
N PRO A 220 -9.47 11.67 -9.15
CA PRO A 220 -9.63 13.11 -8.93
C PRO A 220 -10.59 13.78 -9.90
N TYR A 221 -10.60 13.36 -11.17
CA TYR A 221 -11.54 13.86 -12.16
C TYR A 221 -12.96 13.34 -11.96
N CYS A 222 -13.12 12.04 -11.74
CA CYS A 222 -14.44 11.42 -11.65
C CYS A 222 -15.14 11.76 -10.32
N TRP A 223 -14.41 11.98 -9.24
CA TRP A 223 -14.92 12.24 -7.89
C TRP A 223 -15.01 13.72 -7.52
N GLN A 224 -14.73 14.64 -8.44
CA GLN A 224 -14.71 16.08 -8.19
C GLN A 224 -16.04 16.65 -7.67
N HIS A 225 -17.15 15.93 -7.85
CA HIS A 225 -18.48 16.31 -7.37
C HIS A 225 -18.76 15.81 -5.94
N ILE A 226 -17.89 15.00 -5.36
CA ILE A 226 -18.01 14.52 -3.99
C ILE A 226 -17.49 15.61 -3.04
N PRO A 227 -18.31 16.12 -2.13
CA PRO A 227 -17.88 17.13 -1.17
C PRO A 227 -16.97 16.54 -0.10
N GLU A 228 -16.20 17.39 0.54
CA GLU A 228 -15.50 17.04 1.76
C GLU A 228 -16.49 16.65 2.88
N CYS A 229 -16.11 15.68 3.72
CA CYS A 229 -16.94 15.20 4.83
C CYS A 229 -18.36 14.73 4.40
N SER A 230 -18.37 13.91 3.37
CA SER A 230 -19.58 13.28 2.78
C SER A 230 -19.90 11.91 3.42
N ILE A 231 -20.90 11.21 2.86
CA ILE A 231 -21.17 9.80 3.21
C ILE A 231 -19.96 8.88 3.01
N PHE A 232 -19.02 9.27 2.14
CA PHE A 232 -17.80 8.51 1.89
C PHE A 232 -16.78 8.59 3.04
N ASP A 233 -16.93 9.55 3.94
CA ASP A 233 -16.07 9.78 5.09
C ASP A 233 -16.62 9.18 6.39
N ILE A 234 -17.77 8.49 6.34
CA ILE A 234 -18.29 7.76 7.51
C ILE A 234 -17.32 6.61 7.82
N ALA A 235 -16.63 6.73 8.96
CA ALA A 235 -15.65 5.73 9.37
C ALA A 235 -16.27 4.35 9.54
N ASN A 236 -15.55 3.33 9.11
CA ASN A 236 -15.96 1.92 9.18
C ASN A 236 -17.27 1.55 8.45
N LEU A 237 -17.90 2.48 7.72
CA LEU A 237 -18.98 2.13 6.80
C LEU A 237 -18.39 1.44 5.57
N ARG A 238 -18.83 0.22 5.30
CA ARG A 238 -18.32 -0.58 4.16
C ARG A 238 -18.59 0.11 2.83
N SER A 239 -17.67 -0.01 1.88
CA SER A 239 -17.73 0.63 0.57
C SER A 239 -19.05 0.37 -0.17
N ASN A 240 -19.53 -0.87 -0.22
CA ASN A 240 -20.80 -1.20 -0.86
C ASN A 240 -22.01 -0.45 -0.25
N ARG A 241 -21.99 -0.19 1.07
CA ARG A 241 -23.05 0.57 1.75
C ARG A 241 -22.94 2.08 1.47
N LYS A 242 -21.72 2.62 1.35
CA LYS A 242 -21.49 4.00 0.91
C LYS A 242 -22.05 4.20 -0.49
N PHE A 243 -21.75 3.30 -1.43
CA PHE A 243 -22.29 3.35 -2.78
C PHE A 243 -23.79 3.08 -2.86
N SER A 244 -24.36 2.28 -1.95
CA SER A 244 -25.82 2.14 -1.86
C SER A 244 -26.52 3.46 -1.51
N LEU A 245 -25.97 4.26 -0.59
CA LEU A 245 -26.46 5.61 -0.30
C LEU A 245 -26.28 6.53 -1.52
N TYR A 246 -25.09 6.55 -2.12
CA TYR A 246 -24.77 7.36 -3.29
C TYR A 246 -25.72 7.13 -4.45
N TYR A 247 -25.94 5.87 -4.83
CA TYR A 247 -26.87 5.52 -5.91
C TYR A 247 -28.36 5.76 -5.54
N GLY A 248 -28.65 5.86 -4.25
CA GLY A 248 -29.93 6.33 -3.75
C GLY A 248 -30.09 7.85 -3.75
N GLY A 249 -29.11 8.60 -4.30
CA GLY A 249 -29.12 10.06 -4.37
C GLY A 249 -28.66 10.74 -3.09
N VAL A 250 -28.14 10.00 -2.09
CA VAL A 250 -27.63 10.54 -0.84
C VAL A 250 -26.14 10.83 -0.97
N LEU A 251 -25.77 12.08 -0.75
CA LEU A 251 -24.37 12.53 -0.81
C LEU A 251 -23.91 13.19 0.49
N GLN A 252 -24.76 14.00 1.06
CA GLN A 252 -24.51 14.71 2.29
C GLN A 252 -24.92 13.86 3.51
N LEU A 253 -24.29 14.09 4.65
CA LEU A 253 -24.62 13.38 5.90
C LEU A 253 -26.05 13.67 6.40
N GLU A 254 -26.57 14.87 6.11
CA GLU A 254 -27.91 15.31 6.49
C GLU A 254 -29.03 14.60 5.71
N ASP A 255 -28.70 14.07 4.51
CA ASP A 255 -29.66 13.39 3.64
C ASP A 255 -29.76 11.88 3.95
N ILE A 256 -29.00 11.36 4.91
CA ILE A 256 -29.03 9.94 5.26
C ILE A 256 -30.43 9.56 5.77
N PRO A 257 -31.12 8.59 5.16
CA PRO A 257 -32.43 8.14 5.62
C PRO A 257 -32.40 7.70 7.09
N SER A 258 -33.45 8.09 7.84
CA SER A 258 -33.51 7.78 9.28
C SER A 258 -33.61 6.28 9.60
N ASP A 259 -34.03 5.47 8.65
CA ASP A 259 -34.09 4.02 8.71
C ASP A 259 -32.79 3.34 8.24
N PHE A 260 -31.82 4.11 7.73
CA PHE A 260 -30.51 3.58 7.34
C PHE A 260 -29.72 3.18 8.58
N SER A 261 -29.39 1.89 8.70
CA SER A 261 -28.72 1.34 9.88
C SER A 261 -27.27 1.81 9.99
N LEU A 262 -26.97 2.62 10.99
CA LEU A 262 -25.62 3.02 11.41
C LEU A 262 -25.31 2.42 12.78
N SER A 263 -24.03 2.05 13.01
CA SER A 263 -23.57 1.72 14.38
C SER A 263 -23.57 2.96 15.27
N ASP A 264 -23.49 2.78 16.58
CA ASP A 264 -23.52 3.92 17.51
C ASP A 264 -22.35 4.87 17.28
N ASN A 265 -21.14 4.38 17.01
CA ASN A 265 -19.98 5.22 16.67
C ASN A 265 -20.19 6.01 15.36
N MET A 266 -20.87 5.43 14.36
CA MET A 266 -21.21 6.16 13.13
C MET A 266 -22.27 7.23 13.39
N LYS A 267 -23.28 6.95 14.24
CA LYS A 267 -24.28 7.94 14.62
C LYS A 267 -23.66 9.11 15.37
N ILE A 268 -22.76 8.83 16.32
CA ILE A 268 -22.01 9.86 17.06
C ILE A 268 -21.22 10.74 16.08
N GLN A 269 -20.51 10.13 15.12
CA GLN A 269 -19.80 10.89 14.08
C GLN A 269 -20.76 11.78 13.27
N VAL A 270 -21.82 11.21 12.71
CA VAL A 270 -22.79 11.95 11.87
C VAL A 270 -23.43 13.09 12.65
N GLU A 271 -23.87 12.85 13.90
CA GLU A 271 -24.45 13.89 14.75
C GLU A 271 -23.45 15.04 15.03
N ALA A 272 -22.20 14.69 15.34
CA ALA A 272 -21.15 15.69 15.59
C ALA A 272 -20.84 16.53 14.33
N GLU A 273 -20.78 15.89 13.15
CA GLU A 273 -20.59 16.59 11.88
C GLU A 273 -21.74 17.57 11.57
N LEU A 274 -22.99 17.15 11.79
CA LEU A 274 -24.17 17.95 11.51
C LEU A 274 -24.35 19.09 12.51
N THR A 275 -24.08 18.86 13.80
CA THR A 275 -24.32 19.85 14.87
C THR A 275 -23.10 20.72 15.16
N GLY A 276 -21.91 20.31 14.75
CA GLY A 276 -20.63 20.93 15.11
C GLY A 276 -20.30 20.80 16.62
N ARG A 277 -21.01 19.93 17.34
CA ARG A 277 -20.76 19.70 18.78
C ARG A 277 -19.56 18.79 18.97
N GLU A 278 -18.70 19.16 19.91
CA GLU A 278 -17.64 18.31 20.42
C GLU A 278 -18.24 17.14 21.20
N VAL A 279 -17.77 15.93 20.87
CA VAL A 279 -18.03 14.72 21.64
C VAL A 279 -16.91 14.55 22.66
N PHE A 280 -17.23 14.45 23.93
CA PHE A 280 -16.27 14.22 25.00
C PHE A 280 -16.88 13.34 26.10
N ASN A 281 -16.60 12.04 26.04
CA ASN A 281 -17.00 11.08 27.05
C ASN A 281 -16.01 11.10 28.23
N THR A 282 -16.21 11.99 29.18
CA THR A 282 -15.34 12.18 30.35
C THR A 282 -15.08 10.87 31.11
N GLN A 283 -16.11 10.02 31.25
CA GLN A 283 -16.01 8.79 32.02
C GLN A 283 -15.06 7.79 31.36
N ASN A 284 -15.25 7.54 30.06
CA ASN A 284 -14.43 6.60 29.31
C ASN A 284 -12.98 7.10 29.18
N ILE A 285 -12.80 8.40 28.91
CA ILE A 285 -11.45 8.98 28.80
C ILE A 285 -10.73 8.92 30.16
N ARG A 286 -11.42 9.17 31.28
CA ARG A 286 -10.82 8.98 32.62
C ARG A 286 -10.45 7.52 32.88
N ALA A 287 -11.30 6.58 32.49
CA ALA A 287 -11.00 5.15 32.65
C ALA A 287 -9.76 4.74 31.82
N PHE A 288 -9.68 5.21 30.58
CA PHE A 288 -8.51 5.02 29.72
C PHE A 288 -7.22 5.58 30.37
N LEU A 289 -7.28 6.85 30.81
CA LEU A 289 -6.12 7.51 31.43
C LEU A 289 -5.70 6.87 32.75
N ALA A 290 -6.63 6.31 33.52
CA ALA A 290 -6.33 5.62 34.80
C ALA A 290 -5.54 4.31 34.62
N ALA A 291 -5.55 3.71 33.45
CA ALA A 291 -4.76 2.53 33.13
C ALA A 291 -3.28 2.87 32.83
N ILE A 292 -2.96 4.16 32.63
CA ILE A 292 -1.63 4.62 32.24
C ILE A 292 -0.85 5.04 33.48
N THR A 293 0.32 4.40 33.71
CA THR A 293 1.18 4.66 34.87
C THR A 293 2.56 5.12 34.45
N GLU A 294 3.08 6.17 35.14
CA GLU A 294 4.44 6.68 34.90
C GLU A 294 5.54 5.74 35.41
N PRO A 295 6.73 5.71 34.78
CA PRO A 295 7.12 6.44 33.57
C PRO A 295 6.38 5.96 32.33
N VAL A 296 5.85 6.91 31.52
CA VAL A 296 5.11 6.64 30.30
C VAL A 296 6.02 6.78 29.10
N GLY A 297 6.20 5.71 28.35
CA GLY A 297 6.84 5.74 27.03
C GLY A 297 5.82 6.05 25.93
N PHE A 298 6.23 6.79 24.90
CA PHE A 298 5.47 7.04 23.67
C PHE A 298 6.34 6.54 22.54
N LEU A 299 5.99 5.41 21.97
CA LEU A 299 6.81 4.67 21.02
C LEU A 299 6.13 4.65 19.64
N ASP A 300 6.93 4.92 18.64
CA ASP A 300 6.59 4.76 17.23
C ASP A 300 7.81 4.27 16.46
N PHE A 301 7.62 3.46 15.41
CA PHE A 301 8.70 3.01 14.58
C PHE A 301 8.32 2.84 13.12
N GLU A 302 9.30 3.09 12.23
CA GLU A 302 9.19 3.00 10.81
C GLU A 302 9.75 1.69 10.28
N THR A 303 9.12 1.19 9.22
CA THR A 303 9.52 -0.07 8.57
C THR A 303 9.74 0.12 7.08
N PHE A 304 10.65 -0.65 6.51
CA PHE A 304 10.68 -0.85 5.06
C PHE A 304 10.22 -2.28 4.72
N MET A 305 9.80 -2.43 3.46
CA MET A 305 9.26 -3.68 2.96
C MET A 305 9.72 -3.89 1.52
N GLU A 306 10.44 -5.00 1.28
CA GLU A 306 10.95 -5.36 -0.03
C GLU A 306 10.31 -6.66 -0.53
N PRO A 307 10.03 -6.80 -1.84
CA PRO A 307 9.51 -8.04 -2.39
C PRO A 307 10.51 -9.19 -2.24
N VAL A 308 11.80 -8.92 -2.47
CA VAL A 308 12.90 -9.90 -2.34
C VAL A 308 13.62 -9.66 -1.03
N PRO A 309 13.74 -10.66 -0.14
CA PRO A 309 14.42 -10.49 1.14
C PRO A 309 15.89 -10.10 0.96
N SER A 310 16.31 -9.01 1.62
CA SER A 310 17.71 -8.54 1.62
C SER A 310 18.56 -9.20 2.69
N PHE A 311 17.94 -9.67 3.79
CA PHE A 311 18.63 -10.17 4.97
C PHE A 311 18.25 -11.60 5.34
N ASP A 312 19.10 -12.28 6.06
CA ASP A 312 18.81 -13.59 6.63
C ASP A 312 17.60 -13.53 7.58
N ARG A 313 16.83 -14.62 7.62
CA ARG A 313 15.57 -14.75 8.38
C ARG A 313 14.46 -13.79 7.93
N GLN A 314 14.62 -13.08 6.82
CA GLN A 314 13.60 -12.24 6.23
C GLN A 314 12.78 -13.04 5.20
N ARG A 315 11.49 -12.69 5.09
CA ARG A 315 10.54 -13.22 4.11
C ARG A 315 10.20 -12.15 3.07
N PRO A 316 9.73 -12.56 1.88
CA PRO A 316 9.15 -11.62 0.92
C PRO A 316 8.09 -10.73 1.56
N TYR A 317 8.18 -9.43 1.32
CA TYR A 317 7.27 -8.41 1.87
C TYR A 317 7.19 -8.33 3.40
N GLN A 318 8.15 -8.90 4.11
CA GLN A 318 8.25 -8.71 5.55
C GLN A 318 8.62 -7.25 5.85
N GLN A 319 7.84 -6.63 6.72
CA GLN A 319 8.15 -5.29 7.22
C GLN A 319 9.31 -5.35 8.21
N VAL A 320 10.40 -4.69 7.89
CA VAL A 320 11.63 -4.64 8.68
C VAL A 320 11.72 -3.28 9.38
N PRO A 321 11.62 -3.22 10.72
CA PRO A 321 11.83 -1.97 11.45
C PRO A 321 13.27 -1.47 11.27
N PHE A 322 13.39 -0.19 10.89
CA PHE A 322 14.70 0.45 10.70
C PHE A 322 14.91 1.69 11.54
N GLN A 323 13.84 2.22 12.12
CA GLN A 323 13.87 3.43 12.92
C GLN A 323 12.83 3.35 14.03
N TYR A 324 13.14 3.93 15.21
CA TYR A 324 12.13 4.28 16.20
C TYR A 324 12.41 5.64 16.81
N SER A 325 11.36 6.20 17.40
CA SER A 325 11.38 7.31 18.33
C SER A 325 10.68 6.91 19.62
N LEU A 326 11.23 7.29 20.76
CA LEU A 326 10.67 7.01 22.08
C LEU A 326 10.78 8.25 22.96
N HIS A 327 9.65 8.89 23.26
CA HIS A 327 9.58 9.89 24.32
C HIS A 327 9.23 9.22 25.65
N ILE A 328 9.88 9.60 26.73
CA ILE A 328 9.59 9.11 28.08
C ILE A 328 9.22 10.28 28.97
N TYR A 329 8.00 10.25 29.49
CA TYR A 329 7.49 11.24 30.44
C TYR A 329 7.51 10.68 31.87
N GLU A 330 8.16 11.39 32.76
CA GLU A 330 8.24 11.05 34.17
C GLU A 330 8.32 12.30 35.04
N LYS A 331 7.39 12.47 35.98
CA LYS A 331 7.37 13.57 36.99
C LYS A 331 7.58 14.95 36.36
N GLY A 332 6.84 15.26 35.28
CA GLY A 332 6.92 16.54 34.57
C GLY A 332 8.13 16.71 33.65
N LYS A 333 8.99 15.71 33.52
CA LYS A 333 10.16 15.73 32.62
C LYS A 333 9.93 14.85 31.42
N LEU A 334 10.30 15.35 30.25
CA LEU A 334 10.26 14.61 28.99
C LEU A 334 11.70 14.35 28.53
N ARG A 335 12.01 13.08 28.26
CA ARG A 335 13.28 12.64 27.64
C ARG A 335 12.96 12.05 26.26
N HIS A 336 13.92 12.09 25.35
CA HIS A 336 13.78 11.53 24.02
C HIS A 336 14.94 10.59 23.71
N HIS A 337 14.60 9.44 23.15
CA HIS A 337 15.52 8.43 22.63
C HIS A 337 15.11 8.14 21.18
N GLU A 338 16.09 7.85 20.34
CA GLU A 338 15.85 7.55 18.93
C GLU A 338 16.87 6.55 18.42
N PHE A 339 16.49 5.81 17.39
CA PHE A 339 17.35 4.91 16.65
C PHE A 339 17.07 5.07 15.16
N LEU A 340 18.11 5.04 14.34
CA LEU A 340 18.05 4.94 12.88
C LEU A 340 19.10 3.95 12.42
N GLY A 341 18.67 2.83 11.85
CA GLY A 341 19.52 1.77 11.35
C GLY A 341 20.43 2.23 10.21
N GLU A 342 21.64 1.71 10.16
CA GLU A 342 22.55 1.93 9.05
C GLU A 342 22.03 1.20 7.79
N THR A 343 22.05 1.88 6.65
CA THR A 343 21.68 1.25 5.38
C THR A 343 22.73 0.25 4.91
N GLY A 344 22.27 -0.82 4.24
CA GLY A 344 23.15 -1.87 3.70
C GLY A 344 23.51 -2.98 4.69
N ARG A 345 23.02 -2.92 5.93
CA ARG A 345 23.11 -4.01 6.93
C ARG A 345 21.76 -4.22 7.59
N ASP A 346 21.53 -5.43 8.11
CA ASP A 346 20.30 -5.74 8.84
C ASP A 346 20.19 -4.90 10.11
N PRO A 347 19.17 -4.02 10.21
CA PRO A 347 19.05 -3.13 11.37
C PRO A 347 18.39 -3.80 12.57
N ARG A 348 17.75 -4.98 12.42
CA ARG A 348 16.80 -5.55 13.38
C ARG A 348 17.44 -5.89 14.74
N GLN A 349 18.67 -6.41 14.75
CA GLN A 349 19.33 -6.75 16.01
C GLN A 349 19.70 -5.49 16.80
N ASP A 350 20.37 -4.53 16.17
CA ASP A 350 20.74 -3.26 16.80
C ASP A 350 19.51 -2.48 17.28
N PHE A 351 18.43 -2.51 16.47
CA PHE A 351 17.13 -1.95 16.82
C PHE A 351 16.58 -2.56 18.12
N LEU A 352 16.59 -3.90 18.22
CA LEU A 352 16.07 -4.61 19.39
C LEU A 352 16.92 -4.34 20.64
N GLU A 353 18.23 -4.41 20.53
CA GLU A 353 19.17 -4.15 21.66
C GLU A 353 18.91 -2.75 22.22
N LYS A 354 18.83 -1.74 21.34
CA LYS A 354 18.63 -0.36 21.76
C LYS A 354 17.21 -0.09 22.27
N LEU A 355 16.17 -0.64 21.64
CA LEU A 355 14.78 -0.49 22.08
C LEU A 355 14.55 -1.10 23.47
N LEU A 356 15.12 -2.27 23.75
CA LEU A 356 15.01 -2.93 25.06
C LEU A 356 15.69 -2.10 26.16
N GLU A 357 16.87 -1.54 25.88
CA GLU A 357 17.56 -0.64 26.80
C GLU A 357 16.73 0.62 27.07
N ASP A 358 16.31 1.33 26.02
CA ASP A 358 15.66 2.63 26.16
C ASP A 358 14.25 2.53 26.77
N SER A 359 13.51 1.45 26.49
CA SER A 359 12.15 1.24 27.00
C SER A 359 12.10 0.63 28.42
N GLN A 360 13.24 0.18 28.96
CA GLN A 360 13.32 -0.45 30.26
C GLN A 360 12.68 0.35 31.41
N PRO A 361 12.82 1.70 31.49
CA PRO A 361 12.22 2.47 32.56
C PRO A 361 10.69 2.56 32.50
N CYS A 362 10.08 2.36 31.32
CA CYS A 362 8.67 2.60 31.11
C CYS A 362 7.79 1.57 31.82
N ARG A 363 6.75 2.03 32.52
CA ARG A 363 5.71 1.17 33.09
C ARG A 363 4.55 0.97 32.11
N THR A 364 4.21 2.00 31.34
CA THR A 364 3.25 1.95 30.24
C THR A 364 3.96 2.45 28.98
N ILE A 365 3.68 1.83 27.84
CA ILE A 365 4.18 2.25 26.52
C ILE A 365 2.95 2.55 25.66
N LEU A 366 2.75 3.82 25.36
CA LEU A 366 1.72 4.28 24.44
C LEU A 366 2.22 4.19 23.00
N VAL A 367 1.42 3.59 22.15
CA VAL A 367 1.60 3.54 20.69
C VAL A 367 0.33 4.07 20.01
N TYR A 368 0.40 4.34 18.71
CA TYR A 368 -0.77 4.78 17.95
C TYR A 368 -1.10 3.75 16.87
N ASN A 369 -2.08 2.86 17.13
CA ASN A 369 -2.45 1.66 16.37
C ASN A 369 -1.65 0.40 16.78
N GLN A 370 -1.78 0.00 18.05
CA GLN A 370 -1.03 -1.11 18.66
C GLN A 370 -0.94 -2.41 17.85
N PRO A 371 -1.92 -2.81 16.99
CA PRO A 371 -1.78 -4.05 16.22
C PRO A 371 -0.57 -4.04 15.28
N PHE A 372 -0.16 -2.88 14.80
CA PHE A 372 1.01 -2.75 13.92
C PHE A 372 2.30 -3.02 14.69
N GLU A 373 2.53 -2.29 15.79
CA GLU A 373 3.74 -2.42 16.60
C GLU A 373 3.87 -3.82 17.21
N ILE A 374 2.78 -4.36 17.75
CA ILE A 374 2.77 -5.70 18.32
C ILE A 374 3.11 -6.76 17.26
N ALA A 375 2.54 -6.66 16.07
CA ALA A 375 2.83 -7.61 15.00
C ALA A 375 4.30 -7.59 14.58
N ARG A 376 4.90 -6.40 14.45
CA ARG A 376 6.33 -6.27 14.11
C ARG A 376 7.24 -6.81 15.22
N LEU A 377 6.93 -6.49 16.48
CA LEU A 377 7.65 -7.03 17.63
C LEU A 377 7.58 -8.56 17.69
N GLN A 378 6.39 -9.14 17.47
CA GLN A 378 6.20 -10.60 17.42
C GLN A 378 6.96 -11.27 16.27
N GLU A 379 7.05 -10.62 15.11
CA GLU A 379 7.86 -11.10 13.99
C GLU A 379 9.34 -11.12 14.36
N MET A 380 9.83 -10.05 14.97
CA MET A 380 11.23 -9.98 15.44
C MET A 380 11.52 -11.01 16.55
N ALA A 381 10.58 -11.29 17.46
CA ALA A 381 10.74 -12.32 18.48
C ALA A 381 10.91 -13.73 17.87
N ARG A 382 10.20 -14.03 16.78
CA ARG A 382 10.37 -15.29 16.04
C ARG A 382 11.69 -15.37 15.30
N ASP A 383 12.11 -14.25 14.68
CA ASP A 383 13.33 -14.19 13.86
C ASP A 383 14.60 -14.15 14.76
N PHE A 384 14.49 -13.58 15.95
CA PHE A 384 15.56 -13.42 16.93
C PHE A 384 15.14 -13.94 18.32
N PRO A 385 15.04 -15.27 18.54
CA PRO A 385 14.50 -15.85 19.78
C PRO A 385 15.22 -15.41 21.06
N GLY A 386 16.49 -14.99 20.97
CA GLY A 386 17.26 -14.48 22.11
C GLY A 386 16.69 -13.19 22.72
N PHE A 387 15.85 -12.47 21.99
CA PHE A 387 15.19 -11.23 22.45
C PHE A 387 13.70 -11.44 22.85
N ALA A 388 13.16 -12.66 22.70
CA ALA A 388 11.72 -12.93 22.86
C ALA A 388 11.17 -12.48 24.21
N GLU A 389 11.84 -12.82 25.34
CA GLU A 389 11.42 -12.42 26.68
C GLU A 389 11.37 -10.89 26.86
N GLY A 390 12.37 -10.19 26.35
CA GLY A 390 12.41 -8.74 26.39
C GLY A 390 11.29 -8.10 25.55
N ILE A 391 11.03 -8.65 24.36
CA ILE A 391 9.95 -8.22 23.48
C ILE A 391 8.58 -8.45 24.13
N ASP A 392 8.33 -9.63 24.70
CA ASP A 392 7.10 -9.93 25.42
C ASP A 392 6.87 -8.97 26.59
N SER A 393 7.94 -8.59 27.28
CA SER A 393 7.90 -7.56 28.34
C SER A 393 7.50 -6.18 27.79
N ILE A 394 7.93 -5.79 26.57
CA ILE A 394 7.47 -4.55 25.92
C ILE A 394 5.99 -4.67 25.59
N ILE A 395 5.59 -5.74 24.89
CA ILE A 395 4.22 -5.96 24.43
C ILE A 395 3.22 -5.91 25.59
N ALA A 396 3.57 -6.49 26.73
CA ALA A 396 2.72 -6.51 27.93
C ALA A 396 2.44 -5.11 28.51
N ARG A 397 3.22 -4.10 28.15
CA ARG A 397 3.10 -2.71 28.61
C ARG A 397 2.47 -1.76 27.57
N ILE A 398 2.19 -2.29 26.37
CA ILE A 398 1.62 -1.48 25.27
C ILE A 398 0.16 -1.15 25.55
N VAL A 399 -0.20 0.12 25.31
CA VAL A 399 -1.57 0.64 25.34
C VAL A 399 -1.80 1.50 24.10
N ASP A 400 -2.95 1.34 23.44
CA ASP A 400 -3.29 2.03 22.19
C ASP A 400 -3.89 3.42 22.43
N LEU A 401 -3.13 4.48 22.18
CA LEU A 401 -3.61 5.87 22.31
C LEU A 401 -4.69 6.23 21.27
N MET A 402 -4.84 5.46 20.20
CA MET A 402 -5.91 5.65 19.21
C MET A 402 -7.30 5.29 19.78
N GLU A 403 -7.37 4.45 20.81
CA GLU A 403 -8.63 3.87 21.32
C GLU A 403 -9.71 4.89 21.63
N PRO A 404 -9.49 5.98 22.39
CA PRO A 404 -10.51 6.98 22.66
C PRO A 404 -11.13 7.63 21.40
N PHE A 405 -10.32 7.76 20.35
CA PHE A 405 -10.75 8.36 19.08
C PHE A 405 -11.49 7.35 18.20
N ARG A 406 -10.99 6.12 18.12
CA ARG A 406 -11.63 5.00 17.40
C ARG A 406 -13.01 4.68 18.00
N ASN A 407 -13.15 4.75 19.31
CA ASN A 407 -14.39 4.51 20.02
C ASN A 407 -15.34 5.73 20.03
N ARG A 408 -14.93 6.87 19.48
CA ARG A 408 -15.68 8.13 19.53
C ARG A 408 -15.92 8.65 20.96
N ASP A 409 -15.05 8.32 21.90
CA ASP A 409 -15.04 8.95 23.22
C ASP A 409 -14.59 10.42 23.14
N TYR A 410 -13.75 10.73 22.15
CA TYR A 410 -13.47 12.10 21.68
C TYR A 410 -13.68 12.18 20.16
N TYR A 411 -14.42 13.19 19.73
CA TYR A 411 -14.58 13.49 18.31
C TYR A 411 -14.96 14.96 18.09
N VAL A 412 -14.38 15.59 17.08
CA VAL A 412 -14.76 16.92 16.58
C VAL A 412 -14.81 16.90 15.04
N LYS A 413 -15.62 17.81 14.48
CA LYS A 413 -15.87 17.91 13.03
C LYS A 413 -14.60 17.99 12.18
N THR A 414 -13.55 18.68 12.65
CA THR A 414 -12.26 18.80 11.95
C THR A 414 -11.53 17.48 11.75
N MET A 415 -11.95 16.41 12.44
CA MET A 415 -11.43 15.04 12.22
C MET A 415 -12.02 14.37 10.99
N CYS A 416 -13.09 14.89 10.42
CA CYS A 416 -13.75 14.42 9.19
C CYS A 416 -13.84 12.88 9.09
N GLY A 417 -14.38 12.24 10.15
CA GLY A 417 -14.52 10.79 10.26
C GLY A 417 -13.23 10.03 10.62
N SER A 418 -12.07 10.59 10.44
CA SER A 418 -10.80 9.94 10.73
C SER A 418 -10.49 9.88 12.23
N TYR A 419 -9.73 8.86 12.63
CA TYR A 419 -9.10 8.76 13.95
C TYR A 419 -7.58 8.55 13.83
N SER A 420 -7.02 8.77 12.63
CA SER A 420 -5.57 8.79 12.42
C SER A 420 -4.93 9.96 13.17
N ILE A 421 -3.69 9.79 13.66
CA ILE A 421 -2.95 10.83 14.36
C ILE A 421 -2.85 12.13 13.54
N LYS A 422 -2.79 12.05 12.21
CA LYS A 422 -2.73 13.18 11.28
C LYS A 422 -3.98 14.08 11.30
N TYR A 423 -5.12 13.55 11.74
CA TYR A 423 -6.38 14.28 11.92
C TYR A 423 -6.63 14.62 13.39
N VAL A 424 -6.26 13.73 14.30
CA VAL A 424 -6.47 13.91 15.75
C VAL A 424 -5.52 14.97 16.32
N LEU A 425 -4.25 14.94 15.93
CA LEU A 425 -3.26 15.88 16.46
C LEU A 425 -3.62 17.34 16.16
N PRO A 426 -3.85 17.77 14.91
CA PRO A 426 -4.21 19.17 14.65
C PRO A 426 -5.57 19.56 15.22
N ALA A 427 -6.52 18.62 15.38
CA ALA A 427 -7.80 18.88 16.01
C ALA A 427 -7.68 19.18 17.52
N LEU A 428 -6.74 18.54 18.21
CA LEU A 428 -6.51 18.73 19.66
C LEU A 428 -5.42 19.77 19.97
N VAL A 429 -4.42 19.88 19.11
CA VAL A 429 -3.20 20.70 19.28
C VAL A 429 -2.93 21.44 17.97
N PRO A 430 -3.69 22.49 17.64
CA PRO A 430 -3.62 23.18 16.34
C PRO A 430 -2.25 23.78 16.00
N ASP A 431 -1.43 24.04 17.02
CA ASP A 431 -0.08 24.61 16.85
C ASP A 431 0.97 23.56 16.41
N LEU A 432 0.58 22.29 16.27
CA LEU A 432 1.46 21.20 15.91
C LEU A 432 0.92 20.47 14.67
N SER A 433 1.64 20.55 13.55
CA SER A 433 1.25 19.89 12.31
C SER A 433 2.47 19.27 11.59
N TYR A 434 2.20 18.37 10.64
CA TYR A 434 3.20 17.72 9.78
C TYR A 434 3.56 18.56 8.55
N ASP A 435 2.87 19.68 8.28
CA ASP A 435 2.93 20.44 7.03
C ASP A 435 4.32 20.98 6.67
N ASN A 436 5.18 21.19 7.67
CA ASN A 436 6.53 21.72 7.48
C ASN A 436 7.62 20.63 7.44
N LEU A 437 7.24 19.36 7.54
CA LEU A 437 8.21 18.27 7.50
C LEU A 437 8.53 17.88 6.05
N ALA A 438 9.80 17.55 5.79
CA ALA A 438 10.24 17.05 4.49
C ALA A 438 9.70 15.63 4.19
N ILE A 439 9.39 14.87 5.25
CA ILE A 439 8.75 13.55 5.20
C ILE A 439 7.43 13.70 5.97
N ALA A 440 6.32 13.36 5.33
CA ALA A 440 4.98 13.57 5.87
C ALA A 440 4.20 12.27 6.15
N ASP A 441 4.73 11.12 5.73
CA ASP A 441 4.11 9.81 5.97
C ASP A 441 5.12 8.67 5.93
N GLY A 442 4.69 7.46 6.39
CA GLY A 442 5.52 6.27 6.47
C GLY A 442 5.97 5.74 5.10
N GLU A 443 5.18 5.93 4.02
CA GLU A 443 5.62 5.56 2.67
C GLU A 443 6.79 6.45 2.22
N MET A 444 6.71 7.75 2.45
CA MET A 444 7.82 8.69 2.21
C MET A 444 9.04 8.34 3.07
N ALA A 445 8.85 7.92 4.33
CA ALA A 445 9.95 7.49 5.21
C ALA A 445 10.64 6.24 4.66
N MET A 446 9.89 5.24 4.24
CA MET A 446 10.41 4.02 3.60
C MET A 446 11.22 4.35 2.34
N LEU A 447 10.68 5.18 1.45
CA LEU A 447 11.36 5.59 0.21
C LEU A 447 12.63 6.41 0.49
N ALA A 448 12.58 7.30 1.48
CA ALA A 448 13.74 8.08 1.92
C ALA A 448 14.86 7.18 2.46
N TYR A 449 14.51 6.15 3.25
CA TYR A 449 15.47 5.18 3.74
C TYR A 449 16.07 4.33 2.61
N ALA A 450 15.25 3.86 1.66
CA ALA A 450 15.72 3.15 0.48
C ALA A 450 16.65 4.02 -0.41
N ARG A 451 16.32 5.31 -0.56
CA ARG A 451 17.16 6.28 -1.26
C ARG A 451 18.50 6.49 -0.55
N LEU A 452 18.49 6.57 0.77
CA LEU A 452 19.69 6.75 1.59
C LEU A 452 20.74 5.66 1.33
N ALA A 453 20.31 4.43 1.06
CA ALA A 453 21.19 3.31 0.72
C ALA A 453 21.94 3.49 -0.61
N LYS A 454 21.37 4.23 -1.56
CA LYS A 454 21.90 4.43 -2.94
C LYS A 454 22.75 5.68 -3.09
N LEU A 455 22.68 6.60 -2.14
CA LEU A 455 23.39 7.88 -2.20
C LEU A 455 24.88 7.73 -1.94
N GLN A 456 25.67 8.63 -2.54
CA GLN A 456 27.11 8.76 -2.29
C GLN A 456 27.46 10.05 -1.53
N GLU A 457 26.70 11.13 -1.73
CA GLU A 457 26.99 12.44 -1.14
C GLU A 457 26.62 12.50 0.35
N ASP A 458 27.59 12.81 1.20
CA ASP A 458 27.41 12.83 2.67
C ASP A 458 26.44 13.93 3.14
N GLU A 459 26.42 15.08 2.48
CA GLU A 459 25.49 16.17 2.83
C GLU A 459 24.03 15.80 2.52
N GLU A 460 23.77 15.09 1.42
CA GLU A 460 22.44 14.63 1.08
C GLU A 460 21.99 13.50 2.02
N LYS A 461 22.90 12.57 2.34
CA LYS A 461 22.65 11.54 3.36
C LYS A 461 22.27 12.15 4.71
N LYS A 462 22.99 13.18 5.14
CA LYS A 462 22.72 13.87 6.41
C LYS A 462 21.35 14.53 6.41
N LYS A 463 20.95 15.19 5.32
CA LYS A 463 19.63 15.80 5.20
C LYS A 463 18.51 14.76 5.32
N ILE A 464 18.63 13.63 4.62
CA ILE A 464 17.62 12.57 4.68
C ILE A 464 17.55 11.94 6.08
N LYS A 465 18.71 11.66 6.71
CA LYS A 465 18.75 11.14 8.09
C LYS A 465 18.06 12.08 9.07
N THR A 466 18.32 13.38 8.96
CA THR A 466 17.66 14.40 9.79
C THR A 466 16.16 14.39 9.58
N ALA A 467 15.69 14.38 8.32
CA ALA A 467 14.27 14.37 7.99
C ALA A 467 13.55 13.11 8.52
N LEU A 468 14.19 11.93 8.42
CA LEU A 468 13.67 10.68 8.99
C LEU A 468 13.51 10.76 10.51
N LEU A 469 14.56 11.25 11.21
CA LEU A 469 14.53 11.40 12.67
C LEU A 469 13.48 12.43 13.11
N GLU A 470 13.37 13.57 12.42
CA GLU A 470 12.35 14.59 12.70
C GLU A 470 10.92 14.07 12.51
N TYR A 471 10.67 13.30 11.47
CA TYR A 471 9.35 12.74 11.19
C TYR A 471 8.90 11.78 12.31
N CYS A 472 9.65 10.72 12.61
CA CYS A 472 9.31 9.75 13.65
C CYS A 472 9.27 10.40 15.06
N ARG A 473 10.13 11.40 15.32
CA ARG A 473 10.09 12.21 16.54
C ARG A 473 8.79 13.01 16.65
N MET A 474 8.24 13.52 15.54
CA MET A 474 6.99 14.26 15.53
C MET A 474 5.81 13.36 15.91
N ASP A 475 5.76 12.11 15.43
CA ASP A 475 4.72 11.16 15.77
C ASP A 475 4.67 10.92 17.29
N THR A 476 5.80 10.62 17.91
CA THR A 476 5.87 10.38 19.35
C THR A 476 5.63 11.65 20.18
N LEU A 477 6.13 12.81 19.75
CA LEU A 477 5.82 14.10 20.40
C LEU A 477 4.34 14.43 20.27
N GLY A 478 3.73 14.16 19.13
CA GLY A 478 2.29 14.29 18.89
C GLY A 478 1.48 13.46 19.89
N MET A 479 1.86 12.21 20.10
CA MET A 479 1.24 11.35 21.12
C MET A 479 1.36 11.92 22.54
N VAL A 480 2.53 12.47 22.92
CA VAL A 480 2.71 13.16 24.21
C VAL A 480 1.70 14.30 24.35
N LYS A 481 1.57 15.14 23.33
CA LYS A 481 0.67 16.30 23.35
C LYS A 481 -0.80 15.91 23.39
N ILE A 482 -1.20 14.89 22.62
CA ILE A 482 -2.55 14.32 22.67
C ILE A 482 -2.87 13.82 24.08
N TRP A 483 -1.99 13.01 24.68
CA TRP A 483 -2.16 12.47 26.02
C TRP A 483 -2.27 13.58 27.08
N GLN A 484 -1.37 14.58 27.07
CA GLN A 484 -1.41 15.73 27.96
C GLN A 484 -2.73 16.52 27.81
N LYS A 485 -3.20 16.68 26.57
CA LYS A 485 -4.47 17.36 26.29
C LYS A 485 -5.66 16.60 26.88
N LEU A 486 -5.74 15.28 26.68
CA LEU A 486 -6.78 14.45 27.28
C LEU A 486 -6.80 14.55 28.82
N ILE A 487 -5.62 14.53 29.46
CA ILE A 487 -5.50 14.75 30.92
C ILE A 487 -6.10 16.11 31.30
N SER A 488 -5.67 17.18 30.62
CA SER A 488 -6.13 18.54 30.94
C SER A 488 -7.65 18.69 30.79
N MET A 489 -8.26 18.03 29.81
CA MET A 489 -9.71 18.09 29.56
C MET A 489 -10.52 17.30 30.59
N THR A 490 -9.91 16.33 31.28
CA THR A 490 -10.59 15.54 32.31
C THR A 490 -10.52 16.15 33.73
N GLN A 491 -9.69 17.19 33.91
CA GLN A 491 -9.58 17.89 35.21
C GLN A 491 -10.74 18.84 35.44
N PRO A 492 -11.22 19.03 36.69
CA PRO A 492 -12.24 20.02 37.00
C PRO A 492 -11.76 21.43 36.62
N LYS A 493 -12.62 22.21 35.92
CA LYS A 493 -12.35 23.62 35.63
C LYS A 493 -12.13 24.37 36.95
N GLY A 494 -10.91 24.70 37.32
CA GLY A 494 -10.54 25.41 38.54
C GLY A 494 -9.27 24.97 39.25
N GLN A 495 -8.69 23.83 38.88
CA GLN A 495 -7.34 23.44 39.31
C GLN A 495 -6.36 23.73 38.19
N LEU A 496 -5.75 24.91 38.17
CA LEU A 496 -4.52 25.16 37.42
C LEU A 496 -3.43 24.26 38.06
N SER A 497 -3.19 23.12 37.45
CA SER A 497 -2.07 22.30 37.86
C SER A 497 -0.77 22.88 37.27
N LEU A 498 0.20 23.00 38.11
CA LEU A 498 1.59 23.22 37.80
C LEU A 498 2.10 22.05 36.90
N PHE A 499 2.13 22.26 35.58
CA PHE A 499 2.92 21.44 34.62
C PHE A 499 3.82 22.36 33.80
#